data_2f9e354c9cd7e82edd456f1b5c91da16
#
_entry.id   2f9e354c9cd7e82edd456f1b5c91da16
#
_cell.length_a   1.000
_cell.length_b   1.000
_cell.length_c   1.000
_cell.angle_alpha   90.00
_cell.angle_beta   90.00
_cell.angle_gamma   90.00
#
_symmetry.space_group_name_H-M   'P 1'
#
loop_
_entity.id
_entity.type
_entity.pdbx_description
1 polymer ?
#
loop_
_entity_poly.entity_id
_entity_poly.type
_entity_poly.pdbx_seq_one_letter_code
_entity_poly.pdbx_strand_id
1 'polypeptide(L)'
;TMDETSPSDETEVPKAISTLNQTMLEYIDMHNALAEAHSKETFEKGKLLLSISKSTDEARTDLESSLSTGQENLEQAISPDEARMAQLQMEESIQGFLHTSLPRNVKTDVTAILKDAECQNDAARYWNRSGKADGYVEDIPAFKNDLYDGKGISYWNSGPEDNRMLVWQETQPIRPGKYRFTAYAAGGTWSGGN
;
A
#
# COMPACT_ATOMS: atom_id res chain seq x y z
N THR A 1 28.47 43.73 30.18
CA THR A 1 29.14 42.52 29.69
C THR A 1 28.34 41.97 28.54
N MET A 2 28.80 42.23 27.32
CA MET A 2 28.25 41.59 26.10
C MET A 2 28.64 40.12 26.16
N ASP A 3 27.64 39.27 26.05
CA ASP A 3 27.81 37.84 25.94
C ASP A 3 28.40 37.55 24.55
N GLU A 4 29.67 37.11 24.53
CA GLU A 4 30.29 36.64 23.30
C GLU A 4 29.65 35.33 22.92
N THR A 5 28.76 35.37 21.92
CA THR A 5 28.29 34.18 21.24
C THR A 5 29.49 33.41 20.71
N SER A 6 29.64 32.20 21.18
CA SER A 6 30.77 31.31 20.89
C SER A 6 30.87 31.02 19.39
N PRO A 7 32.07 31.07 18.79
CA PRO A 7 32.25 30.80 17.35
C PRO A 7 31.83 29.39 16.89
N SER A 8 31.51 28.51 17.82
CA SER A 8 31.02 27.13 17.55
C SER A 8 29.62 27.08 16.92
N ASP A 9 28.75 28.07 17.19
CA ASP A 9 27.39 28.06 16.71
C ASP A 9 27.27 28.37 15.21
N GLU A 10 28.17 29.21 14.69
CA GLU A 10 28.12 29.59 13.25
C GLU A 10 28.48 28.44 12.28
N THR A 11 29.21 27.43 12.75
CA THR A 11 29.60 26.29 11.92
C THR A 11 28.66 25.08 12.07
N GLU A 12 27.94 24.97 13.16
CA GLU A 12 27.02 23.87 13.44
C GLU A 12 25.69 23.97 12.63
N VAL A 13 25.20 25.21 12.48
CA VAL A 13 23.97 25.46 11.73
C VAL A 13 24.07 25.03 10.25
N PRO A 14 25.11 25.42 9.48
CA PRO A 14 25.27 24.94 8.10
C PRO A 14 25.43 23.43 8.01
N LYS A 15 26.12 22.81 8.96
CA LYS A 15 26.30 21.36 9.02
C LYS A 15 24.97 20.64 9.30
N ALA A 16 24.16 21.15 10.22
CA ALA A 16 22.82 20.62 10.51
C ALA A 16 21.89 20.73 9.30
N ILE A 17 21.92 21.85 8.59
CA ILE A 17 21.17 22.07 7.33
C ILE A 17 21.62 21.08 6.26
N SER A 18 22.93 20.88 6.09
CA SER A 18 23.48 19.93 5.12
C SER A 18 23.04 18.49 5.46
N THR A 19 23.11 18.10 6.73
CA THR A 19 22.67 16.78 7.18
C THR A 19 21.17 16.58 6.95
N LEU A 20 20.35 17.59 7.26
CA LEU A 20 18.91 17.54 7.04
C LEU A 20 18.58 17.38 5.55
N ASN A 21 19.24 18.17 4.70
CA ASN A 21 19.06 18.06 3.25
C ASN A 21 19.44 16.68 2.72
N GLN A 22 20.56 16.12 3.20
CA GLN A 22 20.98 14.78 2.83
C GLN A 22 19.96 13.72 3.25
N THR A 23 19.48 13.79 4.49
CA THR A 23 18.46 12.85 5.00
C THR A 23 17.15 12.98 4.23
N MET A 24 16.75 14.21 3.85
CA MET A 24 15.56 14.42 3.03
C MET A 24 15.71 13.79 1.64
N LEU A 25 16.87 13.91 1.01
CA LEU A 25 17.13 13.29 -0.30
C LEU A 25 17.07 11.76 -0.21
N GLU A 26 17.72 11.17 0.80
CA GLU A 26 17.69 9.73 1.04
C GLU A 26 16.26 9.22 1.30
N TYR A 27 15.44 9.98 2.04
CA TYR A 27 14.03 9.67 2.26
C TYR A 27 13.23 9.70 0.95
N ILE A 28 13.44 10.73 0.13
CA ILE A 28 12.77 10.86 -1.17
C ILE A 28 13.14 9.68 -2.08
N ASP A 29 14.41 9.34 -2.17
CA ASP A 29 14.92 8.24 -3.00
C ASP A 29 14.32 6.89 -2.56
N MET A 30 14.23 6.66 -1.26
CA MET A 30 13.62 5.44 -0.72
C MET A 30 12.11 5.36 -1.05
N HIS A 31 11.39 6.46 -0.89
CA HIS A 31 9.95 6.49 -1.22
C HIS A 31 9.70 6.34 -2.72
N ASN A 32 10.55 6.91 -3.56
CA ASN A 32 10.49 6.73 -5.01
C ASN A 32 10.68 5.25 -5.37
N ALA A 33 11.70 4.60 -4.84
CA ALA A 33 12.00 3.20 -5.11
C ALA A 33 10.84 2.28 -4.68
N LEU A 34 10.22 2.54 -3.54
CA LEU A 34 9.08 1.77 -3.04
C LEU A 34 7.84 1.96 -3.94
N ALA A 35 7.51 3.19 -4.29
CA ALA A 35 6.39 3.50 -5.17
C ALA A 35 6.57 2.86 -6.57
N GLU A 36 7.78 2.88 -7.08
CA GLU A 36 8.15 2.22 -8.35
C GLU A 36 8.00 0.69 -8.26
N ALA A 37 8.43 0.09 -7.14
CA ALA A 37 8.32 -1.35 -6.92
C ALA A 37 6.86 -1.81 -6.88
N HIS A 38 5.99 -1.11 -6.17
CA HIS A 38 4.56 -1.40 -6.12
C HIS A 38 3.88 -1.23 -7.48
N SER A 39 4.26 -0.20 -8.23
CA SER A 39 3.72 0.02 -9.56
C SER A 39 4.13 -1.08 -10.54
N LYS A 40 5.37 -1.55 -10.48
CA LYS A 40 5.87 -2.69 -11.27
C LYS A 40 5.14 -3.99 -10.91
N GLU A 41 4.90 -4.24 -9.62
CA GLU A 41 4.13 -5.40 -9.18
C GLU A 41 2.71 -5.38 -9.72
N THR A 42 2.05 -4.22 -9.68
CA THR A 42 0.70 -4.04 -10.23
C THR A 42 0.66 -4.30 -11.74
N PHE A 43 1.66 -3.83 -12.47
CA PHE A 43 1.80 -4.10 -13.90
C PHE A 43 1.94 -5.60 -14.20
N GLU A 44 2.79 -6.32 -13.46
CA GLU A 44 2.96 -7.76 -13.64
C GLU A 44 1.71 -8.55 -13.27
N LYS A 45 0.96 -8.14 -12.25
CA LYS A 45 -0.37 -8.71 -11.93
C LYS A 45 -1.35 -8.54 -13.10
N GLY A 46 -1.40 -7.39 -13.71
CA GLY A 46 -2.23 -7.13 -14.90
C GLY A 46 -1.83 -8.00 -16.10
N LYS A 47 -0.53 -8.12 -16.38
CA LYS A 47 -0.01 -9.00 -17.44
C LYS A 47 -0.37 -10.47 -17.21
N LEU A 48 -0.26 -10.93 -15.97
CA LEU A 48 -0.65 -12.29 -15.62
C LEU A 48 -2.13 -12.53 -15.89
N LEU A 49 -3.01 -11.60 -15.50
CA LEU A 49 -4.44 -11.69 -15.81
C LEU A 49 -4.71 -11.79 -17.30
N LEU A 50 -4.04 -11.00 -18.12
CA LEU A 50 -4.14 -11.08 -19.58
C LEU A 50 -3.69 -12.43 -20.12
N SER A 51 -2.65 -13.02 -19.56
CA SER A 51 -2.09 -14.31 -20.01
C SER A 51 -3.02 -15.48 -19.72
N ILE A 52 -3.76 -15.45 -18.62
CA ILE A 52 -4.67 -16.52 -18.18
C ILE A 52 -6.11 -16.31 -18.64
N SER A 53 -6.46 -15.11 -19.07
CA SER A 53 -7.79 -14.81 -19.60
C SER A 53 -7.91 -15.23 -21.06
N LYS A 54 -9.01 -15.89 -21.38
CA LYS A 54 -9.40 -16.19 -22.76
C LYS A 54 -10.34 -15.15 -23.35
N SER A 55 -10.57 -14.08 -22.64
CA SER A 55 -11.40 -12.96 -23.08
C SER A 55 -10.73 -12.29 -24.29
N THR A 56 -11.49 -12.03 -25.33
CA THR A 56 -11.06 -11.36 -26.57
C THR A 56 -11.79 -10.05 -26.77
N ASP A 57 -12.45 -9.59 -25.77
CA ASP A 57 -13.39 -8.50 -25.76
C ASP A 57 -12.70 -7.15 -25.45
N GLU A 58 -13.51 -6.13 -25.54
CA GLU A 58 -13.16 -4.74 -25.25
C GLU A 58 -12.40 -4.60 -23.90
N ALA A 59 -12.89 -5.30 -22.88
CA ALA A 59 -12.25 -5.27 -21.56
C ALA A 59 -10.78 -5.73 -21.55
N ARG A 60 -10.40 -6.68 -22.43
CA ARG A 60 -9.02 -7.10 -22.61
C ARG A 60 -8.18 -5.99 -23.22
N THR A 61 -8.72 -5.39 -24.28
CA THR A 61 -8.06 -4.29 -25.00
C THR A 61 -7.87 -3.08 -24.08
N ASP A 62 -8.88 -2.77 -23.28
CA ASP A 62 -8.82 -1.67 -22.30
C ASP A 62 -7.76 -1.93 -21.25
N LEU A 63 -7.66 -3.15 -20.72
CA LEU A 63 -6.62 -3.49 -19.75
C LEU A 63 -5.21 -3.43 -20.39
N GLU A 64 -5.03 -3.98 -21.60
CA GLU A 64 -3.75 -3.92 -22.32
C GLU A 64 -3.31 -2.47 -22.54
N SER A 65 -4.21 -1.62 -22.98
CA SER A 65 -3.94 -0.19 -23.20
C SER A 65 -3.61 0.53 -21.90
N SER A 66 -4.37 0.27 -20.85
CA SER A 66 -4.13 0.90 -19.54
C SER A 66 -2.82 0.47 -18.91
N LEU A 67 -2.44 -0.80 -19.03
CA LEU A 67 -1.14 -1.27 -18.54
C LEU A 67 0.02 -0.63 -19.31
N SER A 68 -0.10 -0.48 -20.63
CA SER A 68 0.91 0.22 -21.43
C SER A 68 1.07 1.67 -21.00
N THR A 69 -0.06 2.39 -20.88
CA THR A 69 -0.05 3.80 -20.42
C THR A 69 0.48 3.92 -18.99
N GLY A 70 0.12 3.00 -18.11
CA GLY A 70 0.61 2.99 -16.74
C GLY A 70 2.13 2.77 -16.67
N GLN A 71 2.67 1.90 -17.51
CA GLN A 71 4.12 1.70 -17.61
C GLN A 71 4.83 2.93 -18.14
N GLU A 72 4.30 3.58 -19.19
CA GLU A 72 4.85 4.81 -19.75
C GLU A 72 4.85 5.94 -18.70
N ASN A 73 3.76 6.08 -17.96
CA ASN A 73 3.64 7.06 -16.88
C ASN A 73 4.64 6.79 -15.75
N LEU A 74 4.86 5.50 -15.42
CA LEU A 74 5.85 5.11 -14.41
C LEU A 74 7.28 5.45 -14.86
N GLU A 75 7.62 5.18 -16.11
CA GLU A 75 8.94 5.49 -16.68
C GLU A 75 9.23 6.99 -16.73
N GLN A 76 8.18 7.83 -16.78
CA GLN A 76 8.27 9.28 -16.78
C GLN A 76 8.13 9.91 -15.39
N ALA A 77 7.75 9.12 -14.38
CA ALA A 77 7.52 9.61 -13.04
C ALA A 77 8.81 10.15 -12.41
N ILE A 78 8.74 11.37 -11.91
CA ILE A 78 9.85 12.04 -11.22
C ILE A 78 9.59 12.21 -9.72
N SER A 79 8.45 11.72 -9.25
CA SER A 79 8.05 11.77 -7.84
C SER A 79 7.32 10.50 -7.42
N PRO A 80 7.30 10.17 -6.10
CA PRO A 80 6.52 9.04 -5.57
C PRO A 80 5.03 9.17 -5.87
N ASP A 81 4.50 10.38 -5.87
CA ASP A 81 3.08 10.63 -6.13
C ASP A 81 2.72 10.31 -7.58
N GLU A 82 3.57 10.63 -8.53
CA GLU A 82 3.37 10.29 -9.95
C GLU A 82 3.44 8.78 -10.16
N ALA A 83 4.41 8.09 -9.58
CA ALA A 83 4.51 6.63 -9.63
C ALA A 83 3.27 5.96 -8.99
N ARG A 84 2.78 6.50 -7.86
CA ARG A 84 1.57 6.05 -7.21
C ARG A 84 0.32 6.29 -8.06
N MET A 85 0.22 7.41 -8.75
CA MET A 85 -0.89 7.67 -9.67
C MET A 85 -0.92 6.68 -10.83
N ALA A 86 0.24 6.34 -11.39
CA ALA A 86 0.35 5.30 -12.41
C ALA A 86 -0.10 3.93 -11.88
N GLN A 87 0.29 3.57 -10.66
CA GLN A 87 -0.18 2.36 -9.99
C GLN A 87 -1.70 2.34 -9.84
N LEU A 88 -2.29 3.39 -9.29
CA LEU A 88 -3.74 3.47 -9.03
C LEU A 88 -4.55 3.36 -10.33
N GLN A 89 -4.07 3.95 -11.42
CA GLN A 89 -4.70 3.85 -12.73
C GLN A 89 -4.69 2.41 -13.26
N MET A 90 -3.57 1.70 -13.12
CA MET A 90 -3.48 0.28 -13.48
C MET A 90 -4.38 -0.59 -12.60
N GLU A 91 -4.42 -0.35 -11.29
CA GLU A 91 -5.29 -1.07 -10.35
C GLU A 91 -6.78 -0.91 -10.69
N GLU A 92 -7.21 0.30 -11.04
CA GLU A 92 -8.59 0.56 -11.44
C GLU A 92 -8.97 -0.23 -12.70
N SER A 93 -8.06 -0.30 -13.68
CA SER A 93 -8.27 -1.07 -14.90
C SER A 93 -8.28 -2.58 -14.65
N ILE A 94 -7.41 -3.07 -13.76
CA ILE A 94 -7.42 -4.46 -13.29
C ILE A 94 -8.75 -4.78 -12.61
N GLN A 95 -9.24 -3.91 -11.74
CA GLN A 95 -10.55 -4.08 -11.09
C GLN A 95 -11.67 -4.15 -12.12
N GLY A 96 -11.72 -3.23 -13.08
CA GLY A 96 -12.70 -3.23 -14.16
C GLY A 96 -12.68 -4.55 -14.94
N PHE A 97 -11.49 -5.02 -15.30
CA PHE A 97 -11.32 -6.31 -15.98
C PHE A 97 -11.80 -7.49 -15.13
N LEU A 98 -11.49 -7.53 -13.83
CA LEU A 98 -11.93 -8.59 -12.93
C LEU A 98 -13.46 -8.65 -12.78
N HIS A 99 -14.14 -7.51 -12.83
CA HIS A 99 -15.60 -7.48 -12.78
C HIS A 99 -16.26 -8.04 -14.03
N THR A 100 -15.69 -7.78 -15.19
CA THR A 100 -16.29 -8.13 -16.48
C THR A 100 -15.76 -9.45 -17.03
N SER A 101 -14.47 -9.73 -16.86
CA SER A 101 -13.73 -10.76 -17.59
C SER A 101 -12.93 -11.71 -16.69
N LEU A 102 -13.33 -11.88 -15.42
CA LEU A 102 -12.66 -12.79 -14.49
C LEU A 102 -12.51 -14.20 -15.09
N PRO A 103 -11.30 -14.76 -15.15
CA PRO A 103 -11.05 -16.08 -15.69
C PRO A 103 -11.87 -17.17 -14.99
N ARG A 104 -12.40 -18.13 -15.75
CA ARG A 104 -13.15 -19.26 -15.20
C ARG A 104 -12.27 -20.49 -15.06
N ASN A 105 -12.48 -21.23 -13.98
CA ASN A 105 -11.79 -22.52 -13.72
C ASN A 105 -10.26 -22.41 -13.58
N VAL A 106 -9.75 -21.20 -13.31
CA VAL A 106 -8.36 -20.94 -13.04
C VAL A 106 -8.28 -20.24 -11.68
N LYS A 107 -7.35 -20.65 -10.83
CA LYS A 107 -7.06 -19.91 -9.61
C LYS A 107 -6.46 -18.57 -10.00
N THR A 108 -7.15 -17.51 -9.65
CA THR A 108 -6.76 -16.15 -9.99
C THR A 108 -6.63 -15.34 -8.70
N ASP A 109 -5.54 -14.60 -8.56
CA ASP A 109 -5.41 -13.60 -7.53
C ASP A 109 -6.34 -12.43 -7.87
N VAL A 110 -7.28 -12.17 -6.97
CA VAL A 110 -8.24 -11.08 -7.08
C VAL A 110 -8.05 -10.05 -5.96
N THR A 111 -6.90 -10.05 -5.32
CA THR A 111 -6.58 -9.11 -4.22
C THR A 111 -6.76 -7.65 -4.65
N ALA A 112 -6.51 -7.34 -5.93
CA ALA A 112 -6.70 -6.01 -6.49
C ALA A 112 -8.14 -5.47 -6.43
N ILE A 113 -9.15 -6.28 -6.13
CA ILE A 113 -10.51 -5.77 -5.85
C ILE A 113 -10.58 -5.00 -4.53
N LEU A 114 -9.63 -5.25 -3.63
CA LEU A 114 -9.48 -4.50 -2.38
C LEU A 114 -8.45 -3.39 -2.60
N LYS A 115 -8.81 -2.18 -2.30
CA LYS A 115 -7.88 -1.05 -2.32
C LYS A 115 -6.99 -1.13 -1.08
N ASP A 116 -5.69 -0.98 -1.29
CA ASP A 116 -4.70 -1.06 -0.22
C ASP A 116 -4.90 -2.28 0.69
N ALA A 117 -5.02 -3.46 0.07
CA ALA A 117 -5.28 -4.72 0.77
C ALA A 117 -4.22 -5.03 1.84
N GLU A 118 -3.02 -4.52 1.65
CA GLU A 118 -1.85 -4.75 2.51
C GLU A 118 -1.59 -3.60 3.48
N CYS A 119 -2.45 -2.58 3.49
CA CYS A 119 -2.33 -1.38 4.35
C CYS A 119 -1.02 -0.60 4.19
N GLN A 120 -0.38 -0.67 3.03
CA GLN A 120 0.94 -0.07 2.82
C GLN A 120 0.88 1.41 2.41
N ASN A 121 -0.24 1.86 1.87
CA ASN A 121 -0.38 3.23 1.36
C ASN A 121 -1.16 4.13 2.32
N ASP A 122 -2.48 4.01 2.31
CA ASP A 122 -3.37 4.88 3.10
C ASP A 122 -4.59 4.05 3.57
N ALA A 123 -4.33 3.14 4.50
CA ALA A 123 -5.38 2.29 5.04
C ALA A 123 -6.54 3.11 5.63
N ALA A 124 -6.26 4.28 6.20
CA ALA A 124 -7.27 5.18 6.74
C ALA A 124 -8.28 5.65 5.69
N ARG A 125 -7.84 5.77 4.45
CA ARG A 125 -8.67 6.20 3.32
C ARG A 125 -9.55 5.09 2.77
N TYR A 126 -9.04 3.87 2.76
CA TYR A 126 -9.68 2.77 2.04
C TYR A 126 -10.42 1.79 2.95
N TRP A 127 -10.01 1.68 4.20
CA TRP A 127 -10.61 0.75 5.14
C TRP A 127 -11.50 1.46 6.15
N ASN A 128 -12.76 1.07 6.18
CA ASN A 128 -13.69 1.49 7.21
C ASN A 128 -13.47 0.67 8.47
N ARG A 129 -13.75 1.28 9.60
CA ARG A 129 -13.64 0.62 10.91
C ARG A 129 -14.72 1.09 11.87
N SER A 130 -15.14 0.20 12.76
CA SER A 130 -16.00 0.53 13.89
C SER A 130 -15.59 -0.26 15.12
N GLY A 131 -16.15 0.12 16.25
CA GLY A 131 -15.77 -0.45 17.53
C GLY A 131 -14.55 0.24 18.12
N LYS A 132 -13.78 -0.50 18.93
CA LYS A 132 -12.55 0.00 19.57
C LYS A 132 -11.29 -0.24 18.73
N ALA A 133 -11.38 -0.14 17.42
CA ALA A 133 -10.18 -0.16 16.59
C ALA A 133 -9.34 1.08 16.91
N ASP A 134 -8.15 0.89 17.49
CA ASP A 134 -7.30 1.99 17.95
C ASP A 134 -6.73 2.82 16.80
N GLY A 135 -6.55 2.20 15.66
CA GLY A 135 -6.10 2.93 14.50
C GLY A 135 -5.34 2.12 13.48
N TYR A 136 -4.74 2.87 12.59
CA TYR A 136 -3.76 2.37 11.65
C TYR A 136 -2.41 2.52 12.33
N VAL A 137 -1.67 1.43 12.41
CA VAL A 137 -0.38 1.39 13.09
C VAL A 137 0.70 1.22 12.05
N GLU A 138 1.70 2.03 12.17
CA GLU A 138 2.98 1.86 11.52
C GLU A 138 3.90 1.16 12.53
N ASP A 139 4.79 0.31 12.02
CA ASP A 139 5.79 -0.34 12.85
C ASP A 139 5.30 -1.53 13.69
N ILE A 140 4.58 -2.46 13.07
CA ILE A 140 4.28 -3.76 13.67
C ILE A 140 5.42 -4.74 13.30
N PRO A 141 6.34 -5.07 14.24
CA PRO A 141 7.52 -5.87 13.89
C PRO A 141 7.19 -7.25 13.30
N ALA A 142 6.07 -7.85 13.75
CA ALA A 142 5.60 -9.14 13.24
C ALA A 142 5.16 -9.09 11.77
N PHE A 143 4.91 -7.90 11.21
CA PHE A 143 4.50 -7.71 9.83
C PHE A 143 5.63 -7.17 8.95
N LYS A 144 6.79 -6.83 9.55
CA LYS A 144 7.94 -6.35 8.79
C LYS A 144 8.64 -7.49 8.06
N ASN A 145 8.91 -7.28 6.79
CA ASN A 145 9.77 -8.11 5.96
C ASN A 145 10.23 -7.28 4.75
N ASP A 146 10.90 -7.91 3.79
CA ASP A 146 11.42 -7.23 2.59
C ASP A 146 10.34 -6.58 1.69
N LEU A 147 9.06 -6.92 1.90
CA LEU A 147 7.92 -6.43 1.11
C LEU A 147 6.99 -5.51 1.90
N TYR A 148 7.02 -5.56 3.23
CA TYR A 148 6.04 -4.88 4.08
C TYR A 148 6.72 -4.08 5.18
N ASP A 149 6.32 -2.83 5.31
CA ASP A 149 6.87 -1.88 6.30
C ASP A 149 6.32 -2.06 7.71
N GLY A 150 5.55 -3.11 7.96
CA GLY A 150 4.93 -3.35 9.25
C GLY A 150 3.66 -2.52 9.49
N LYS A 151 3.04 -1.99 8.45
CA LYS A 151 1.78 -1.28 8.55
C LYS A 151 0.61 -2.25 8.71
N GLY A 152 -0.45 -1.79 9.35
CA GLY A 152 -1.63 -2.60 9.57
C GLY A 152 -2.72 -1.87 10.33
N ILE A 153 -3.79 -2.60 10.61
CA ILE A 153 -4.90 -2.10 11.42
C ILE A 153 -4.81 -2.77 12.78
N SER A 154 -4.71 -1.97 13.84
CA SER A 154 -4.58 -2.48 15.20
C SER A 154 -5.87 -2.41 15.98
N TYR A 155 -5.96 -3.31 16.93
CA TYR A 155 -6.99 -3.34 17.95
C TYR A 155 -6.35 -3.64 19.30
N TRP A 156 -6.65 -2.81 20.27
CA TRP A 156 -6.24 -3.02 21.64
C TRP A 156 -7.47 -3.08 22.56
N ASN A 157 -7.50 -4.06 23.43
CA ASN A 157 -8.51 -4.19 24.48
C ASN A 157 -7.85 -4.46 25.83
N SER A 158 -8.11 -3.59 26.80
CA SER A 158 -7.57 -3.71 28.16
C SER A 158 -8.51 -4.39 29.17
N GLY A 159 -9.66 -4.86 28.73
CA GLY A 159 -10.69 -5.40 29.64
C GLY A 159 -11.46 -6.59 29.09
N PRO A 160 -12.24 -7.26 29.97
CA PRO A 160 -13.02 -8.45 29.60
C PRO A 160 -14.29 -8.14 28.81
N GLU A 161 -14.55 -6.88 28.47
CA GLU A 161 -15.75 -6.51 27.74
C GLU A 161 -15.69 -6.98 26.28
N ASP A 162 -16.86 -7.37 25.74
CA ASP A 162 -17.02 -7.77 24.33
C ASP A 162 -16.84 -6.56 23.40
N ASN A 163 -15.61 -6.26 23.11
CA ASN A 163 -15.20 -5.14 22.27
C ASN A 163 -14.85 -5.67 20.90
N ARG A 164 -15.82 -5.71 20.01
CA ARG A 164 -15.60 -6.16 18.63
C ARG A 164 -15.00 -5.06 17.79
N MET A 165 -13.95 -5.37 17.07
CA MET A 165 -13.46 -4.57 15.97
C MET A 165 -14.12 -5.07 14.68
N LEU A 166 -14.68 -4.14 13.91
CA LEU A 166 -15.10 -4.39 12.55
C LEU A 166 -14.22 -3.55 11.63
N VAL A 167 -13.68 -4.20 10.62
CA VAL A 167 -12.92 -3.58 9.54
C VAL A 167 -13.50 -4.06 8.22
N TRP A 168 -13.82 -3.15 7.31
CA TRP A 168 -14.45 -3.53 6.05
C TRP A 168 -14.11 -2.57 4.91
N GLN A 169 -14.21 -3.09 3.72
CA GLN A 169 -14.30 -2.33 2.48
C GLN A 169 -15.55 -2.74 1.71
N GLU A 170 -16.15 -1.78 1.03
CA GLU A 170 -17.17 -2.06 0.03
C GLU A 170 -16.48 -2.15 -1.33
N THR A 171 -16.70 -3.25 -2.01
CA THR A 171 -16.18 -3.47 -3.36
C THR A 171 -17.32 -3.50 -4.36
N GLN A 172 -17.01 -3.27 -5.62
CA GLN A 172 -17.96 -3.56 -6.70
C GLN A 172 -18.27 -5.07 -6.69
N PRO A 173 -19.50 -5.49 -7.09
CA PRO A 173 -19.83 -6.90 -7.20
C PRO A 173 -18.89 -7.62 -8.16
N ILE A 174 -18.33 -8.72 -7.76
CA ILE A 174 -17.54 -9.60 -8.61
C ILE A 174 -18.38 -10.81 -9.03
N ARG A 175 -17.93 -11.51 -10.09
CA ARG A 175 -18.64 -12.68 -10.61
C ARG A 175 -18.87 -13.72 -9.52
N PRO A 176 -20.06 -14.36 -9.44
CA PRO A 176 -20.29 -15.46 -8.49
C PRO A 176 -19.27 -16.59 -8.67
N GLY A 177 -18.72 -17.06 -7.55
CA GLY A 177 -17.68 -18.08 -7.55
C GLY A 177 -17.30 -18.54 -6.15
N LYS A 178 -16.27 -19.37 -6.05
CA LYS A 178 -15.65 -19.75 -4.78
C LYS A 178 -14.41 -18.89 -4.58
N TYR A 179 -14.42 -18.14 -3.53
CA TYR A 179 -13.32 -17.24 -3.16
C TYR A 179 -12.67 -17.73 -1.85
N ARG A 180 -11.36 -17.53 -1.74
CA ARG A 180 -10.64 -17.70 -0.49
C ARG A 180 -10.09 -16.34 -0.07
N PHE A 181 -10.45 -15.92 1.11
CA PHE A 181 -9.86 -14.77 1.79
C PHE A 181 -8.74 -15.26 2.70
N THR A 182 -7.61 -14.57 2.67
CA THR A 182 -6.48 -14.82 3.58
C THR A 182 -6.10 -13.49 4.22
N ALA A 183 -5.98 -13.47 5.54
CA ALA A 183 -5.50 -12.32 6.28
C ALA A 183 -4.34 -12.75 7.18
N TYR A 184 -3.35 -11.91 7.33
CA TYR A 184 -2.31 -12.07 8.33
C TYR A 184 -2.74 -11.33 9.59
N ALA A 185 -2.66 -12.02 10.72
CA ALA A 185 -2.97 -11.45 12.01
C ALA A 185 -1.86 -11.78 13.00
N ALA A 186 -1.46 -10.78 13.76
CA ALA A 186 -0.57 -10.95 14.90
C ALA A 186 -1.31 -10.49 16.15
N GLY A 187 -1.14 -11.21 17.23
CA GLY A 187 -1.75 -10.87 18.51
C GLY A 187 -0.89 -11.38 19.64
N GLY A 188 -1.04 -10.77 20.81
CA GLY A 188 -0.35 -11.16 22.03
C GLY A 188 -1.10 -10.68 23.25
N THR A 189 -0.89 -11.35 24.37
CA THR A 189 -1.28 -10.83 25.67
C THR A 189 -0.13 -10.02 26.23
N TRP A 190 -0.41 -8.78 26.60
CA TRP A 190 0.54 -8.01 27.39
C TRP A 190 0.60 -8.63 28.80
N SER A 191 1.60 -9.45 29.05
CA SER A 191 1.97 -9.80 30.43
C SER A 191 2.75 -8.60 30.96
N GLY A 192 2.09 -7.77 31.74
CA GLY A 192 2.74 -6.68 32.43
C GLY A 192 3.95 -7.22 33.19
N GLY A 193 5.13 -6.87 32.70
CA GLY A 193 6.36 -7.13 33.41
C GLY A 193 6.32 -6.33 34.72
N ASN A 194 6.48 -7.02 35.83
CA ASN A 194 6.88 -6.44 37.09
C ASN A 194 8.32 -5.93 36.98
#